data_1e31e3e043fe787f92f6eb1ebfc50e44
#
_entry.id   1e31e3e043fe787f92f6eb1ebfc50e44
#
_cell.length_a   1.000
_cell.length_b   1.000
_cell.length_c   1.000
_cell.angle_alpha   90.00
_cell.angle_beta   90.00
_cell.angle_gamma   90.00
#
_symmetry.space_group_name_H-M   'P 1'
#
loop_
_entity.id
_entity.type
_entity.pdbx_description
1 polymer ?
#
loop_
_entity_poly.entity_id
_entity_poly.type
_entity_poly.pdbx_seq_one_letter_code
_entity_poly.pdbx_strand_id
1 'polypeptide(L)'
;MQISIRNFAFAPVDITVQAGATITVMNEDSTAHTLTASDKSFDTGTIDAGKSSTFKAPAKSGSYPYACTIHPFMHGTLTVS
;
A
#
# COMPACT_ATOMS: atom_id res chain seq x y z
N MET A 1 6.90 -8.07 5.26
CA MET A 1 6.74 -6.62 5.35
C MET A 1 5.27 -6.27 5.41
N GLN A 2 4.90 -5.33 6.23
CA GLN A 2 3.49 -5.06 6.52
C GLN A 2 3.22 -3.56 6.59
N ILE A 3 2.09 -3.16 6.01
CA ILE A 3 1.57 -1.81 6.10
C ILE A 3 0.21 -1.91 6.77
N SER A 4 -0.04 -1.09 7.78
CA SER A 4 -1.35 -1.00 8.42
C SER A 4 -2.06 0.28 7.96
N ILE A 5 -3.37 0.21 7.86
CA ILE A 5 -4.21 1.38 7.54
C ILE A 5 -5.04 1.68 8.77
N ARG A 6 -4.84 2.87 9.36
CA ARG A 6 -5.57 3.33 10.54
C ARG A 6 -5.83 4.83 10.44
N ASN A 7 -7.01 5.25 10.86
CA ASN A 7 -7.36 6.67 10.91
C ASN A 7 -7.08 7.36 9.57
N PHE A 8 -7.42 6.68 8.47
CA PHE A 8 -7.23 7.18 7.11
C PHE A 8 -5.76 7.51 6.82
N ALA A 9 -4.84 6.70 7.32
CA ALA A 9 -3.41 6.87 7.08
C ALA A 9 -2.73 5.51 6.93
N PHE A 10 -1.68 5.47 6.10
CA PHE A 10 -0.81 4.30 6.01
C PHE A 10 0.26 4.38 7.09
N ALA A 11 0.56 3.26 7.72
CA ALA A 11 1.59 3.16 8.75
C ALA A 11 2.45 1.91 8.52
N PRO A 12 3.76 2.06 8.26
CA PRO A 12 4.47 3.31 8.05
C PRO A 12 4.07 3.99 6.74
N VAL A 13 4.28 5.30 6.64
CA VAL A 13 3.95 6.06 5.44
C VAL A 13 4.87 5.69 4.28
N ASP A 14 6.15 5.52 4.57
CA ASP A 14 7.16 5.16 3.59
C ASP A 14 7.85 3.88 4.00
N ILE A 15 8.06 2.97 3.05
CA ILE A 15 8.79 1.72 3.32
C ILE A 15 9.81 1.47 2.21
N THR A 16 10.87 0.75 2.59
CA THR A 16 11.89 0.29 1.64
C THR A 16 11.93 -1.22 1.68
N VAL A 17 11.84 -1.84 0.50
CA VAL A 17 11.82 -3.29 0.37
C VAL A 17 12.72 -3.72 -0.77
N GLN A 18 13.00 -5.03 -0.84
CA GLN A 18 13.71 -5.61 -1.96
C GLN A 18 12.74 -5.90 -3.11
N ALA A 19 13.26 -5.96 -4.32
CA ALA A 19 12.48 -6.32 -5.50
C ALA A 19 11.77 -7.66 -5.28
N GLY A 20 10.49 -7.72 -5.64
CA GLY A 20 9.70 -8.93 -5.53
C GLY A 20 9.23 -9.28 -4.13
N ALA A 21 9.54 -8.45 -3.12
CA ALA A 21 9.09 -8.71 -1.75
C ALA A 21 7.56 -8.69 -1.67
N THR A 22 7.02 -9.55 -0.83
CA THR A 22 5.56 -9.59 -0.59
C THR A 22 5.23 -8.64 0.56
N ILE A 23 4.28 -7.75 0.35
CA ILE A 23 3.83 -6.79 1.33
C ILE A 23 2.38 -7.11 1.69
N THR A 24 2.09 -7.22 2.98
CA THR A 24 0.74 -7.41 3.49
C THR A 24 0.18 -6.08 3.93
N VAL A 25 -1.01 -5.75 3.47
CA VAL A 25 -1.70 -4.51 3.83
C VAL A 25 -2.91 -4.87 4.68
N MET A 26 -2.93 -4.39 5.92
CA MET A 26 -4.02 -4.66 6.86
C MET A 26 -4.87 -3.42 7.04
N ASN A 27 -6.14 -3.52 6.70
CA ASN A 27 -7.08 -2.41 6.90
C ASN A 27 -7.68 -2.51 8.29
N GLU A 28 -7.19 -1.68 9.19
CA GLU A 28 -7.66 -1.64 10.58
C GLU A 28 -8.70 -0.56 10.81
N ASP A 29 -9.12 0.13 9.75
CA ASP A 29 -10.22 1.10 9.83
C ASP A 29 -11.57 0.42 9.70
N SER A 30 -12.62 1.17 10.00
CA SER A 30 -13.99 0.74 9.81
C SER A 30 -14.54 1.06 8.42
N THR A 31 -13.69 1.54 7.52
CA THR A 31 -14.03 1.95 6.16
C THR A 31 -13.13 1.21 5.18
N ALA A 32 -13.64 0.91 3.99
CA ALA A 32 -12.85 0.28 2.94
C ALA A 32 -11.77 1.22 2.41
N HIS A 33 -10.63 0.65 2.05
CA HIS A 33 -9.48 1.39 1.49
C HIS A 33 -8.84 0.59 0.38
N THR A 34 -7.97 1.23 -0.40
CA THR A 34 -7.09 0.55 -1.35
C THR A 34 -5.65 1.02 -1.12
N LEU A 35 -4.70 0.28 -1.70
CA LEU A 35 -3.31 0.74 -1.80
C LEU A 35 -2.91 0.55 -3.26
N THR A 36 -2.86 1.64 -4.00
CA THR A 36 -2.68 1.62 -5.45
C THR A 36 -1.52 2.51 -5.84
N ALA A 37 -0.56 1.96 -6.57
CA ALA A 37 0.56 2.74 -7.10
C ALA A 37 0.05 3.78 -8.09
N SER A 38 0.67 4.96 -8.07
CA SER A 38 0.30 6.04 -9.00
C SER A 38 0.50 5.64 -10.46
N ASP A 39 1.52 4.81 -10.73
CA ASP A 39 1.79 4.30 -12.07
C ASP A 39 1.13 2.95 -12.35
N LYS A 40 0.30 2.45 -11.43
CA LYS A 40 -0.40 1.17 -11.53
C LYS A 40 0.52 -0.06 -11.49
N SER A 41 1.76 0.08 -11.03
CA SER A 41 2.69 -1.04 -10.88
C SER A 41 2.17 -2.09 -9.90
N PHE A 42 1.37 -1.68 -8.92
CA PHE A 42 0.72 -2.59 -7.97
C PHE A 42 -0.60 -1.98 -7.50
N ASP A 43 -1.50 -2.84 -7.08
CA ASP A 43 -2.83 -2.42 -6.65
C ASP A 43 -3.43 -3.56 -5.82
N THR A 44 -3.82 -3.28 -4.59
CA THR A 44 -4.46 -4.28 -3.74
C THR A 44 -5.93 -4.51 -4.12
N GLY A 45 -6.51 -3.57 -4.88
CA GLY A 45 -7.95 -3.50 -4.99
C GLY A 45 -8.57 -3.06 -3.67
N THR A 46 -9.88 -3.12 -3.57
CA THR A 46 -10.60 -2.70 -2.38
C THR A 46 -10.36 -3.69 -1.24
N ILE A 47 -9.93 -3.17 -0.09
CA ILE A 47 -9.76 -3.94 1.13
C ILE A 47 -10.85 -3.51 2.08
N ASP A 48 -11.79 -4.41 2.37
CA ASP A 48 -12.89 -4.10 3.27
C ASP A 48 -12.39 -3.89 4.70
N ALA A 49 -13.19 -3.22 5.51
CA ALA A 49 -12.87 -2.97 6.91
C ALA A 49 -12.51 -4.27 7.64
N GLY A 50 -11.39 -4.27 8.35
CA GLY A 50 -10.92 -5.43 9.11
C GLY A 50 -10.30 -6.53 8.27
N LYS A 51 -10.17 -6.35 6.96
CA LYS A 51 -9.58 -7.34 6.05
C LYS A 51 -8.16 -6.97 5.68
N SER A 52 -7.47 -7.88 5.02
CA SER A 52 -6.11 -7.65 4.55
C SER A 52 -5.97 -8.12 3.10
N SER A 53 -4.94 -7.63 2.44
CA SER A 53 -4.57 -8.03 1.09
C SER A 53 -3.06 -7.99 0.96
N THR A 54 -2.53 -8.60 -0.08
CA THR A 54 -1.09 -8.61 -0.33
C THR A 54 -0.81 -8.12 -1.74
N PHE A 55 0.40 -7.60 -1.92
CA PHE A 55 0.92 -7.31 -3.26
C PHE A 55 2.41 -7.56 -3.27
N LYS A 56 2.97 -7.73 -4.46
CA LYS A 56 4.41 -7.89 -4.63
C LYS A 56 5.04 -6.59 -5.09
N ALA A 57 6.19 -6.27 -4.50
CA ALA A 57 6.96 -5.12 -4.93
C ALA A 57 7.41 -5.30 -6.38
N PRO A 58 7.48 -4.21 -7.17
CA PRO A 58 8.00 -4.29 -8.53
C PRO A 58 9.41 -4.85 -8.58
N ALA A 59 9.76 -5.45 -9.71
CA ALA A 59 11.10 -6.02 -9.92
C ALA A 59 12.16 -4.94 -10.17
N LYS A 60 11.75 -3.76 -10.59
CA LYS A 60 12.66 -2.65 -10.92
C LYS A 60 12.84 -1.75 -9.70
N SER A 61 14.08 -1.45 -9.33
CA SER A 61 14.36 -0.53 -8.24
C SER A 61 13.91 0.89 -8.58
N GLY A 62 13.53 1.63 -7.54
CA GLY A 62 13.03 3.00 -7.71
C GLY A 62 12.03 3.36 -6.64
N SER A 63 11.45 4.54 -6.77
CA SER A 63 10.42 5.05 -5.88
C SER A 63 9.05 4.91 -6.53
N TYR A 64 8.09 4.39 -5.77
CA TYR A 64 6.73 4.14 -6.25
C TYR A 64 5.74 4.79 -5.29
N PRO A 65 5.28 6.00 -5.61
CA PRO A 65 4.23 6.63 -4.81
C PRO A 65 2.94 5.82 -4.91
N TYR A 66 2.19 5.74 -3.82
CA TYR A 66 0.89 5.07 -3.82
C TYR A 66 -0.12 5.90 -3.04
N ALA A 67 -1.38 5.62 -3.28
CA ALA A 67 -2.48 6.30 -2.63
C ALA A 67 -3.67 5.37 -2.50
N CYS A 68 -4.63 5.73 -1.67
CA CYS A 68 -5.93 5.10 -1.62
C CYS A 68 -6.82 5.76 -2.67
N THR A 69 -7.38 4.98 -3.60
CA THR A 69 -8.23 5.54 -4.66
C THR A 69 -9.56 6.04 -4.13
N ILE A 70 -10.01 5.52 -2.99
CA ILE A 70 -11.26 5.93 -2.35
C ILE A 70 -11.06 7.22 -1.56
N HIS A 71 -9.87 7.37 -0.95
CA HIS A 71 -9.51 8.53 -0.13
C HIS A 71 -8.17 9.06 -0.61
N PRO A 72 -8.13 9.86 -1.68
CA PRO A 72 -6.86 10.23 -2.34
C PRO A 72 -5.87 11.02 -1.49
N PHE A 73 -6.32 11.59 -0.37
CA PHE A 73 -5.41 12.28 0.56
C PHE A 73 -4.50 11.29 1.33
N MET A 74 -4.86 9.99 1.33
CA MET A 74 -4.01 8.96 1.92
C MET A 74 -2.95 8.55 0.90
N HIS A 75 -1.68 8.77 1.23
CA HIS A 75 -0.60 8.42 0.30
C HIS A 75 0.67 8.05 1.06
N GLY A 76 1.57 7.40 0.37
CA GLY A 76 2.88 7.03 0.87
C GLY A 76 3.79 6.70 -0.28
N THR A 77 4.98 6.18 0.02
CA THR A 77 5.96 5.81 -1.00
C THR A 77 6.58 4.46 -0.68
N LEU A 78 6.61 3.58 -1.68
CA LEU A 78 7.35 2.33 -1.64
C LEU A 78 8.66 2.55 -2.38
N THR A 79 9.78 2.28 -1.72
CA THR A 79 11.09 2.30 -2.36
C THR A 79 11.57 0.87 -2.53
N VAL A 80 11.94 0.52 -3.75
CA VAL A 80 12.51 -0.79 -4.08
C VAL A 80 14.01 -0.61 -4.26
N SER A 81 14.77 -1.28 -3.42
CA SER A 81 16.23 -1.18 -3.44
C SER A 81 16.87 -2.19 -4.39
#